data_683a7cd68e1577fbdb43613444aad79d
#
_entry.id   683a7cd68e1577fbdb43613444aad79d
#
_cell.length_a   1.000
_cell.length_b   1.000
_cell.length_c   1.000
_cell.angle_alpha   90.00
_cell.angle_beta   90.00
_cell.angle_gamma   90.00
#
_symmetry.space_group_name_H-M   'P 1'
#
loop_
_entity.id
_entity.type
_entity.pdbx_description
1 polymer ?
#
loop_
_entity_poly.entity_id
_entity_poly.type
_entity_poly.pdbx_seq_one_letter_code
_entity_poly.pdbx_strand_id
1 'polypeptide(L)'
;MPRRRDKVVIEREGRDHGKIFWITEMPASAGEYWAGRLLTMLAAGNADVPPGFFQLGFEGCAAWVAVHGIGGIDWTVCKPLLDEMMACVTIQPDAARNVTRELLEDDIEEIVTRMTLREAWFDTHLGFSVRARYWTSTTEQSEKSNQTGQNIATLDRARSGR
;
A
#
# COMPACT_ATOMS: atom_id res chain seq x y z
N MET A 1 24.83 -7.35 3.09
CA MET A 1 23.98 -7.77 1.98
C MET A 1 23.48 -6.54 1.24
N PRO A 2 23.35 -6.55 -0.10
CA PRO A 2 22.75 -5.44 -0.81
C PRO A 2 21.28 -5.29 -0.38
N ARG A 3 20.79 -4.06 -0.30
CA ARG A 3 19.37 -3.75 -0.05
C ARG A 3 18.52 -4.32 -1.18
N ARG A 4 17.31 -4.73 -0.85
CA ARG A 4 16.33 -5.19 -1.82
C ARG A 4 16.07 -4.09 -2.87
N ARG A 5 15.90 -4.51 -4.11
CA ARG A 5 15.60 -3.62 -5.22
C ARG A 5 14.65 -4.30 -6.19
N ASP A 6 13.50 -3.70 -6.39
CA ASP A 6 12.43 -4.26 -7.22
C ASP A 6 12.21 -3.38 -8.46
N LYS A 7 11.93 -4.04 -9.57
CA LYS A 7 11.64 -3.40 -10.86
C LYS A 7 10.13 -3.25 -11.02
N VAL A 8 9.69 -2.05 -11.41
CA VAL A 8 8.30 -1.72 -11.71
C VAL A 8 8.22 -1.25 -13.17
N VAL A 9 7.40 -1.90 -13.97
CA VAL A 9 7.08 -1.49 -15.34
C VAL A 9 5.64 -0.98 -15.34
N ILE A 10 5.42 0.18 -15.93
CA ILE A 10 4.06 0.74 -16.04
C ILE A 10 3.37 0.08 -17.23
N GLU A 11 2.46 -0.86 -16.93
CA GLU A 11 1.72 -1.61 -17.95
C GLU A 11 0.42 -0.91 -18.38
N ARG A 12 -0.06 0.03 -17.53
CA ARG A 12 -1.28 0.77 -17.82
C ARG A 12 -1.09 1.67 -19.03
N GLU A 13 -2.07 1.64 -19.95
CA GLU A 13 -2.14 2.57 -21.09
C GLU A 13 -2.19 4.01 -20.62
N GLY A 14 -1.36 4.86 -21.21
CA GLY A 14 -1.21 6.28 -20.85
C GLY A 14 0.14 6.84 -21.26
N ARG A 15 0.45 8.05 -20.81
CA ARG A 15 1.72 8.76 -21.14
C ARG A 15 2.95 8.13 -20.50
N ASP A 16 2.75 7.41 -19.41
CA ASP A 16 3.82 6.72 -18.69
C ASP A 16 3.93 5.23 -19.08
N HIS A 17 3.15 4.76 -20.04
CA HIS A 17 3.18 3.37 -20.48
C HIS A 17 4.59 2.94 -20.92
N GLY A 18 5.02 1.77 -20.45
CA GLY A 18 6.32 1.18 -20.74
C GLY A 18 7.50 1.80 -19.99
N LYS A 19 7.31 2.90 -19.23
CA LYS A 19 8.38 3.45 -18.39
C LYS A 19 8.79 2.44 -17.31
N ILE A 20 10.07 2.39 -17.03
CA ILE A 20 10.68 1.43 -16.09
C ILE A 20 11.23 2.18 -14.89
N PHE A 21 10.76 1.80 -13.71
CA PHE A 21 11.21 2.35 -12.44
C PHE A 21 11.84 1.25 -11.58
N TRP A 22 12.70 1.65 -10.68
CA TRP A 22 13.33 0.78 -9.70
C TRP A 22 13.14 1.35 -8.31
N ILE A 23 12.68 0.53 -7.39
CA ILE A 23 12.50 0.89 -5.99
C ILE A 23 13.59 0.22 -5.18
N THR A 24 14.36 1.00 -4.44
CA THR A 24 15.42 0.49 -3.55
C THR A 24 14.94 0.60 -2.11
N GLU A 25 15.01 -0.50 -1.37
CA GLU A 25 14.64 -0.56 0.04
C GLU A 25 15.43 0.46 0.87
N MET A 26 14.76 1.15 1.80
CA MET A 26 15.40 2.01 2.80
C MET A 26 16.32 1.20 3.72
N PRO A 27 17.35 1.81 4.33
CA PRO A 27 17.99 1.21 5.51
C PRO A 27 16.94 0.89 6.58
N ALA A 28 17.08 -0.24 7.29
CA ALA A 28 16.10 -0.68 8.27
C ALA A 28 15.76 0.40 9.32
N SER A 29 16.76 1.14 9.80
CA SER A 29 16.55 2.25 10.75
C SER A 29 15.75 3.41 10.16
N ALA A 30 15.93 3.73 8.88
CA ALA A 30 15.15 4.76 8.20
C ALA A 30 13.71 4.31 7.97
N GLY A 31 13.52 3.05 7.57
CA GLY A 31 12.19 2.43 7.43
C GLY A 31 11.42 2.38 8.74
N GLU A 32 12.07 1.99 9.84
CA GLU A 32 11.48 1.99 11.18
C GLU A 32 11.05 3.40 11.60
N TYR A 33 11.90 4.41 11.39
CA TYR A 33 11.58 5.79 11.71
C TYR A 33 10.41 6.33 10.84
N TRP A 34 10.41 6.01 9.56
CA TRP A 34 9.31 6.35 8.64
C TRP A 34 7.99 5.72 9.12
N ALA A 35 8.02 4.43 9.47
CA ALA A 35 6.87 3.68 9.97
C ALA A 35 6.32 4.27 11.28
N GLY A 36 7.18 4.60 12.23
CA GLY A 36 6.80 5.22 13.49
C GLY A 36 6.10 6.56 13.29
N ARG A 37 6.60 7.40 12.38
CA ARG A 37 5.95 8.68 12.03
C ARG A 37 4.58 8.46 11.37
N LEU A 38 4.46 7.50 10.45
CA LEU A 38 3.17 7.16 9.83
C LEU A 38 2.14 6.75 10.88
N LEU A 39 2.48 5.82 11.77
CA LEU A 39 1.57 5.35 12.82
C LEU A 39 1.20 6.47 13.81
N THR A 40 2.16 7.30 14.20
CA THR A 40 1.89 8.46 15.09
C THR A 40 0.95 9.45 14.42
N MET A 41 1.14 9.71 13.13
CA MET A 41 0.30 10.60 12.35
C MET A 41 -1.13 10.07 12.21
N LEU A 42 -1.30 8.77 11.94
CA LEU A 42 -2.62 8.12 11.88
C LEU A 42 -3.33 8.15 13.24
N ALA A 43 -2.59 7.98 14.35
CA ALA A 43 -3.15 8.03 15.70
C ALA A 43 -3.53 9.45 16.12
N ALA A 44 -2.77 10.46 15.74
CA ALA A 44 -2.99 11.86 16.10
C ALA A 44 -3.99 12.58 15.17
N GLY A 45 -4.04 12.19 13.89
CA GLY A 45 -5.03 12.67 12.95
C GLY A 45 -6.38 12.00 13.21
N ASN A 46 -7.48 12.73 13.03
CA ASN A 46 -8.81 12.13 13.01
C ASN A 46 -9.03 11.28 11.76
N ALA A 47 -8.04 10.45 11.40
CA ALA A 47 -8.17 9.51 10.31
C ALA A 47 -9.31 8.55 10.65
N ASP A 48 -10.25 8.39 9.75
CA ASP A 48 -11.36 7.44 9.91
C ASP A 48 -10.82 6.02 9.70
N VAL A 49 -10.09 5.53 10.70
CA VAL A 49 -9.53 4.17 10.70
C VAL A 49 -10.52 3.20 11.34
N PRO A 50 -10.63 1.97 10.84
CA PRO A 50 -11.56 1.00 11.40
C PRO A 50 -11.23 0.64 12.85
N PRO A 51 -12.23 0.26 13.66
CA PRO A 51 -12.00 -0.25 15.00
C PRO A 51 -10.98 -1.40 14.97
N GLY A 52 -10.00 -1.36 15.87
CA GLY A 52 -8.94 -2.36 15.92
C GLY A 52 -7.82 -2.17 14.90
N PHE A 53 -7.79 -1.08 14.14
CA PHE A 53 -6.75 -0.79 13.16
C PHE A 53 -5.32 -0.98 13.71
N PHE A 54 -5.02 -0.38 14.86
CA PHE A 54 -3.69 -0.49 15.47
C PHE A 54 -3.34 -1.90 16.00
N GLN A 55 -4.35 -2.77 16.16
CA GLN A 55 -4.16 -4.18 16.54
C GLN A 55 -3.71 -5.05 15.37
N LEU A 56 -3.81 -4.55 14.14
CA LEU A 56 -3.34 -5.24 12.93
C LEU A 56 -1.81 -5.35 12.86
N GLY A 57 -1.09 -4.67 13.74
CA GLY A 57 0.35 -4.53 13.67
C GLY A 57 0.79 -3.64 12.50
N PHE A 58 2.09 -3.44 12.37
CA PHE A 58 2.62 -2.54 11.33
C PHE A 58 2.25 -2.98 9.91
N GLU A 59 2.39 -4.26 9.61
CA GLU A 59 2.08 -4.80 8.26
C GLU A 59 0.62 -4.59 7.87
N GLY A 60 -0.31 -4.87 8.79
CA GLY A 60 -1.74 -4.67 8.53
C GLY A 60 -2.13 -3.20 8.39
N CYS A 61 -1.55 -2.31 9.19
CA CYS A 61 -1.72 -0.87 9.06
C CYS A 61 -1.19 -0.35 7.73
N ALA A 62 -0.02 -0.81 7.31
CA ALA A 62 0.57 -0.44 6.03
C ALA A 62 -0.27 -0.94 4.83
N ALA A 63 -0.79 -2.16 4.91
CA ALA A 63 -1.69 -2.72 3.91
C ALA A 63 -2.96 -1.88 3.76
N TRP A 64 -3.56 -1.49 4.89
CA TRP A 64 -4.74 -0.64 4.90
C TRP A 64 -4.46 0.73 4.26
N VAL A 65 -3.36 1.39 4.63
CA VAL A 65 -2.95 2.68 4.08
C VAL A 65 -2.68 2.60 2.58
N ALA A 66 -2.04 1.53 2.11
CA ALA A 66 -1.75 1.34 0.69
C ALA A 66 -3.03 1.25 -0.15
N VAL A 67 -4.09 0.65 0.39
CA VAL A 67 -5.39 0.47 -0.30
C VAL A 67 -6.29 1.69 -0.16
N HIS A 68 -6.39 2.27 1.03
CA HIS A 68 -7.36 3.34 1.34
C HIS A 68 -6.77 4.75 1.27
N GLY A 69 -5.44 4.85 1.20
CA GLY A 69 -4.74 6.13 1.23
C GLY A 69 -4.72 6.77 2.62
N ILE A 70 -4.31 8.03 2.67
CA ILE A 70 -4.13 8.81 3.90
C ILE A 70 -5.22 9.91 3.96
N GLY A 71 -6.45 9.57 3.64
CA GLY A 71 -7.56 10.50 3.70
C GLY A 71 -7.82 11.00 5.13
N GLY A 72 -8.19 12.28 5.26
CA GLY A 72 -8.50 12.90 6.55
C GLY A 72 -7.30 13.42 7.34
N ILE A 73 -6.07 13.26 6.85
CA ILE A 73 -4.85 13.78 7.48
C ILE A 73 -4.39 15.05 6.76
N ASP A 74 -3.87 16.01 7.51
CA ASP A 74 -3.30 17.23 6.95
C ASP A 74 -2.18 16.89 5.94
N TRP A 75 -2.34 17.38 4.72
CA TRP A 75 -1.40 17.14 3.63
C TRP A 75 0.03 17.61 3.95
N THR A 76 0.16 18.69 4.72
CA THR A 76 1.48 19.21 5.10
C THR A 76 2.27 18.25 5.98
N VAL A 77 1.58 17.40 6.74
CA VAL A 77 2.15 16.34 7.58
C VAL A 77 2.43 15.08 6.78
N CYS A 78 1.54 14.72 5.85
CA CYS A 78 1.70 13.54 5.00
C CYS A 78 2.79 13.70 3.94
N LYS A 79 2.88 14.90 3.35
CA LYS A 79 3.73 15.15 2.18
C LYS A 79 5.18 14.72 2.37
N PRO A 80 5.88 15.03 3.50
CA PRO A 80 7.25 14.58 3.72
C PRO A 80 7.40 13.06 3.66
N LEU A 81 6.45 12.29 4.23
CA LEU A 81 6.47 10.83 4.18
C LEU A 81 6.33 10.31 2.76
N LEU A 82 5.46 10.92 1.97
CA LEU A 82 5.25 10.56 0.57
C LEU A 82 6.47 10.91 -0.30
N ASP A 83 7.13 12.03 -0.02
CA ASP A 83 8.35 12.43 -0.71
C ASP A 83 9.51 11.47 -0.41
N GLU A 84 9.65 11.01 0.83
CA GLU A 84 10.64 10.01 1.22
C GLU A 84 10.41 8.65 0.53
N MET A 85 9.16 8.24 0.33
CA MET A 85 8.85 7.06 -0.48
C MET A 85 9.35 7.23 -1.91
N MET A 86 9.06 8.39 -2.53
CA MET A 86 9.48 8.67 -3.90
C MET A 86 11.00 8.84 -4.04
N ALA A 87 11.71 9.26 -3.00
CA ALA A 87 13.17 9.31 -2.98
C ALA A 87 13.84 7.91 -3.07
N CYS A 88 13.08 6.84 -2.80
CA CYS A 88 13.55 5.46 -3.01
C CYS A 88 13.44 5.01 -4.47
N VAL A 89 12.80 5.81 -5.33
CA VAL A 89 12.50 5.46 -6.72
C VAL A 89 13.53 6.06 -7.66
N THR A 90 14.03 5.26 -8.59
CA THR A 90 14.87 5.70 -9.71
C THR A 90 14.22 5.28 -11.02
N ILE A 91 14.50 5.99 -12.10
CA ILE A 91 14.03 5.65 -13.44
C ILE A 91 15.15 5.02 -14.28
N GLN A 92 14.79 4.05 -15.13
CA GLN A 92 15.62 3.54 -16.21
C GLN A 92 15.09 4.14 -17.52
N PRO A 93 15.70 5.23 -18.02
CA PRO A 93 15.17 5.95 -19.19
C PRO A 93 15.22 5.15 -20.49
N ASP A 94 16.17 4.23 -20.61
CA ASP A 94 16.36 3.38 -21.78
C ASP A 94 16.28 1.91 -21.37
N ALA A 95 15.27 1.22 -21.86
CA ALA A 95 15.06 -0.20 -21.56
C ALA A 95 16.22 -1.10 -22.05
N ALA A 96 16.95 -0.67 -23.09
CA ALA A 96 18.10 -1.42 -23.62
C ALA A 96 19.38 -1.23 -22.78
N ARG A 97 19.42 -0.21 -21.94
CA ARG A 97 20.58 0.11 -21.11
C ARG A 97 20.24 -0.06 -19.64
N ASN A 98 20.96 -0.88 -18.93
CA ASN A 98 20.77 -1.07 -17.50
C ASN A 98 21.38 0.08 -16.68
N VAL A 99 21.00 1.33 -17.01
CA VAL A 99 21.42 2.55 -16.33
C VAL A 99 20.21 3.22 -15.71
N THR A 100 20.29 3.49 -14.43
CA THR A 100 19.24 4.20 -13.68
C THR A 100 19.74 5.53 -13.17
N ARG A 101 18.84 6.51 -13.06
CA ARG A 101 19.10 7.82 -12.45
C ARG A 101 17.97 8.23 -11.52
N GLU A 102 18.20 9.23 -10.72
CA GLU A 102 17.17 9.87 -9.89
C GLU A 102 16.03 10.44 -10.77
N LEU A 103 14.84 10.51 -10.18
CA LEU A 103 13.66 11.08 -10.83
C LEU A 103 13.83 12.58 -11.05
N LEU A 104 13.42 13.04 -12.22
CA LEU A 104 13.12 14.44 -12.51
C LEU A 104 11.60 14.62 -12.50
N GLU A 105 11.13 15.86 -12.36
CA GLU A 105 9.69 16.15 -12.26
C GLU A 105 8.90 15.62 -13.47
N ASP A 106 9.47 15.75 -14.67
CA ASP A 106 8.82 15.35 -15.93
C ASP A 106 8.91 13.85 -16.24
N ASP A 107 9.58 13.06 -15.40
CA ASP A 107 9.67 11.59 -15.62
C ASP A 107 8.34 10.88 -15.36
N ILE A 108 7.49 11.45 -14.53
CA ILE A 108 6.17 10.92 -14.22
C ILE A 108 5.11 11.95 -14.60
N GLU A 109 4.37 11.66 -15.64
CA GLU A 109 3.36 12.56 -16.21
C GLU A 109 1.94 12.30 -15.66
N GLU A 110 1.74 11.15 -14.99
CA GLU A 110 0.43 10.73 -14.49
C GLU A 110 0.42 10.51 -12.99
N ILE A 111 -0.59 11.03 -12.31
CA ILE A 111 -0.79 10.86 -10.86
C ILE A 111 -0.91 9.36 -10.51
N VAL A 112 -1.56 8.58 -11.37
CA VAL A 112 -1.75 7.14 -11.15
C VAL A 112 -0.42 6.40 -11.11
N THR A 113 0.55 6.79 -11.92
CA THR A 113 1.91 6.24 -11.90
C THR A 113 2.56 6.47 -10.53
N ARG A 114 2.44 7.67 -9.96
CA ARG A 114 2.95 7.94 -8.60
C ARG A 114 2.27 7.06 -7.55
N MET A 115 0.96 6.84 -7.67
CA MET A 115 0.22 5.95 -6.76
C MET A 115 0.69 4.50 -6.87
N THR A 116 0.85 3.99 -8.10
CA THR A 116 1.39 2.65 -8.37
C THR A 116 2.78 2.45 -7.78
N LEU A 117 3.66 3.45 -7.92
CA LEU A 117 5.01 3.39 -7.35
C LEU A 117 5.01 3.39 -5.83
N ARG A 118 4.11 4.14 -5.18
CA ARG A 118 3.95 4.10 -3.72
C ARG A 118 3.43 2.76 -3.23
N GLU A 119 2.51 2.16 -3.96
CA GLU A 119 2.02 0.81 -3.64
C GLU A 119 3.15 -0.22 -3.74
N ALA A 120 3.91 -0.20 -4.84
CA ALA A 120 5.07 -1.07 -5.03
C ALA A 120 6.18 -0.82 -3.99
N TRP A 121 6.29 0.41 -3.45
CA TRP A 121 7.20 0.72 -2.36
C TRP A 121 6.86 -0.12 -1.10
N PHE A 122 5.60 -0.25 -0.74
CA PHE A 122 5.18 -1.12 0.37
C PHE A 122 5.56 -2.57 0.11
N ASP A 123 5.32 -3.09 -1.11
CA ASP A 123 5.68 -4.46 -1.47
C ASP A 123 7.19 -4.71 -1.34
N THR A 124 8.01 -3.73 -1.76
CA THR A 124 9.48 -3.81 -1.63
C THR A 124 9.93 -3.86 -0.17
N HIS A 125 9.34 -3.04 0.71
CA HIS A 125 9.76 -2.92 2.11
C HIS A 125 9.20 -4.01 3.01
N LEU A 126 7.99 -4.50 2.74
CA LEU A 126 7.33 -5.52 3.56
C LEU A 126 7.58 -6.94 3.06
N GLY A 127 8.19 -7.10 1.88
CA GLY A 127 8.58 -8.40 1.34
C GLY A 127 7.43 -9.28 0.84
N PHE A 128 6.22 -8.74 0.72
CA PHE A 128 5.04 -9.43 0.18
C PHE A 128 4.11 -8.42 -0.51
N SER A 129 3.24 -8.90 -1.39
CA SER A 129 2.21 -8.05 -1.97
C SER A 129 1.16 -7.66 -0.93
N VAL A 130 1.21 -6.41 -0.51
CA VAL A 130 0.28 -5.81 0.46
C VAL A 130 -1.16 -5.96 -0.04
N ARG A 131 -1.39 -5.72 -1.32
CA ARG A 131 -2.70 -5.87 -1.98
C ARG A 131 -3.24 -7.29 -1.88
N ALA A 132 -2.43 -8.28 -2.24
CA ALA A 132 -2.84 -9.67 -2.24
C ALA A 132 -3.26 -10.14 -0.84
N ARG A 133 -2.52 -9.76 0.20
CA ARG A 133 -2.88 -10.11 1.59
C ARG A 133 -4.15 -9.44 2.08
N TYR A 134 -4.34 -8.17 1.73
CA TYR A 134 -5.55 -7.45 2.14
C TYR A 134 -6.81 -8.06 1.53
N TRP A 135 -6.80 -8.36 0.23
CA TRP A 135 -7.94 -8.96 -0.47
C TRP A 135 -8.26 -10.37 0.03
N THR A 136 -7.26 -11.22 0.28
CA THR A 136 -7.49 -12.57 0.84
C THR A 136 -8.13 -12.50 2.22
N SER A 137 -7.65 -11.63 3.10
CA SER A 137 -8.22 -11.46 4.45
C SER A 137 -9.66 -10.96 4.43
N THR A 138 -9.99 -10.03 3.53
CA THR A 138 -11.34 -9.47 3.40
C THR A 138 -12.32 -10.49 2.83
N THR A 139 -11.88 -11.31 1.86
CA THR A 139 -12.71 -12.37 1.27
C THR A 139 -13.06 -13.44 2.29
N GLU A 140 -12.09 -13.88 3.10
CA GLU A 140 -12.33 -14.87 4.16
C GLU A 140 -13.27 -14.36 5.25
N GLN A 141 -13.21 -13.07 5.61
CA GLN A 141 -14.15 -12.47 6.56
C GLN A 141 -15.55 -12.34 5.99
N SER A 142 -15.70 -12.01 4.71
CA SER A 142 -17.00 -11.92 4.03
C SER A 142 -17.66 -13.29 3.90
N GLU A 143 -16.90 -14.34 3.63
CA GLU A 143 -17.42 -15.70 3.57
C GLU A 143 -17.87 -16.22 4.94
N LYS A 144 -17.12 -15.94 6.00
CA LYS A 144 -17.49 -16.31 7.38
C LYS A 144 -18.76 -15.59 7.85
N SER A 145 -18.93 -14.31 7.54
CA SER A 145 -20.13 -13.56 7.89
C SER A 145 -21.36 -14.05 7.11
N ASN A 146 -21.23 -14.42 5.84
CA ASN A 146 -22.31 -15.01 5.05
C ASN A 146 -22.73 -16.39 5.54
N GLN A 147 -21.78 -17.25 5.94
CA GLN A 147 -22.11 -18.56 6.53
C GLN A 147 -22.81 -18.43 7.87
N THR A 148 -22.43 -17.46 8.71
CA THR A 148 -23.11 -17.22 9.99
C THR A 148 -24.54 -16.71 9.77
N GLY A 149 -24.75 -15.82 8.79
CA GLY A 149 -26.08 -15.32 8.43
C GLY A 149 -27.00 -16.41 7.88
N GLN A 150 -26.49 -17.35 7.08
CA GLN A 150 -27.27 -18.47 6.55
C GLN A 150 -27.66 -19.49 7.64
N ASN A 151 -26.77 -19.73 8.61
CA ASN A 151 -27.07 -20.64 9.74
C ASN A 151 -28.14 -20.08 10.68
N ILE A 152 -28.17 -18.76 10.89
CA ILE A 152 -29.23 -18.11 11.71
C ILE A 152 -30.59 -18.17 10.98
N ALA A 153 -30.62 -17.90 9.68
CA ALA A 153 -31.83 -17.95 8.88
C ALA A 153 -32.45 -19.35 8.79
N THR A 154 -31.63 -20.40 8.81
CA THR A 154 -32.11 -21.82 8.84
C THR A 154 -32.66 -22.23 10.21
N LEU A 155 -32.08 -21.71 11.29
CA LEU A 155 -32.59 -21.98 12.66
C LEU A 155 -33.96 -21.30 12.93
N ASP A 156 -34.18 -20.09 12.43
CA ASP A 156 -35.45 -19.40 12.57
C ASP A 156 -36.56 -20.06 11.75
N ARG A 157 -36.26 -20.59 10.56
CA ARG A 157 -37.23 -21.35 9.76
C ARG A 157 -37.64 -22.68 10.39
N ALA A 158 -36.76 -23.34 11.14
CA ALA A 158 -37.06 -24.55 11.88
C ALA A 158 -37.92 -24.29 13.15
N ARG A 159 -37.90 -23.06 13.68
CA ARG A 159 -38.64 -22.67 14.87
C ARG A 159 -40.07 -22.21 14.58
N SER A 160 -40.36 -21.71 13.37
CA SER A 160 -41.69 -21.22 12.99
C SER A 160 -42.61 -22.27 12.35
N GLY A 161 -42.17 -23.53 12.28
CA GLY A 161 -42.92 -24.66 11.69
C GLY A 161 -43.54 -25.66 12.71
N ARG A 162 -43.83 -25.21 13.93
CA ARG A 162 -44.60 -25.99 14.91
C ARG A 162 -45.82 -25.24 15.40
#